data_188132f76f91b3c6e5a5d04df4b20b64
#
_entry.id   188132f76f91b3c6e5a5d04df4b20b64
#
_cell.length_a   1.000
_cell.length_b   1.000
_cell.length_c   1.000
_cell.angle_alpha   90.00
_cell.angle_beta   90.00
_cell.angle_gamma   90.00
#
_symmetry.space_group_name_H-M   'P 1'
#
loop_
_entity.id
_entity.type
_entity.pdbx_description
1 polymer ?
#
loop_
_entity_poly.entity_id
_entity_poly.type
_entity_poly.pdbx_seq_one_letter_code
_entity_poly.pdbx_strand_id
1 'polypeptide(L)'
;MTDQRRIAYQGEPGANSHQVCREHYPELEALACASFEDVFAAVEGGEADLAMIPIDNSIAGRVADIHHFLPDSGLHIVAEHFLRIRFHLMGIPGARLDQIRTVHSHVHALGQCRKIIRAHNLTPIISGDTAGAAREVAEAADPTQGAISPPMAAEIYGLSLIHI
;
A
#
# COMPACT_ATOMS: atom_id res chain seq x y z
N MET A 1 -22.29 -21.48 -8.73
CA MET A 1 -21.23 -20.72 -8.06
C MET A 1 -21.28 -19.35 -8.69
N THR A 2 -21.67 -18.30 -7.97
CA THR A 2 -21.62 -16.93 -8.48
C THR A 2 -20.15 -16.61 -8.68
N ASP A 3 -19.79 -16.45 -9.95
CA ASP A 3 -18.44 -15.99 -10.36
C ASP A 3 -18.29 -14.57 -9.79
N GLN A 4 -17.60 -14.44 -8.65
CA GLN A 4 -17.43 -13.15 -7.99
C GLN A 4 -16.40 -12.38 -8.80
N ARG A 5 -16.83 -11.27 -9.41
CA ARG A 5 -15.94 -10.42 -10.20
C ARG A 5 -14.83 -9.83 -9.33
N ARG A 6 -13.62 -9.74 -9.89
CA ARG A 6 -12.42 -9.33 -9.15
C ARG A 6 -11.70 -8.16 -9.79
N ILE A 7 -10.99 -7.40 -8.94
CA ILE A 7 -10.06 -6.36 -9.36
C ILE A 7 -8.67 -6.62 -8.76
N ALA A 8 -7.69 -6.92 -9.60
CA ALA A 8 -6.32 -7.20 -9.17
C ALA A 8 -5.55 -5.91 -8.87
N TYR A 9 -4.69 -5.93 -7.87
CA TYR A 9 -3.79 -4.83 -7.54
C TYR A 9 -2.46 -5.35 -6.99
N GLN A 10 -1.38 -4.59 -7.16
CA GLN A 10 -0.07 -4.94 -6.58
C GLN A 10 0.04 -4.46 -5.15
N GLY A 11 0.58 -5.31 -4.27
CA GLY A 11 0.88 -5.04 -2.87
C GLY A 11 -0.01 -5.78 -1.90
N GLU A 12 0.19 -5.51 -0.62
CA GLU A 12 -0.52 -6.12 0.49
C GLU A 12 -1.89 -5.46 0.73
N PRO A 13 -2.84 -6.15 1.40
CA PRO A 13 -4.07 -5.52 1.89
C PRO A 13 -3.76 -4.26 2.73
N GLY A 14 -4.44 -3.15 2.42
CA GLY A 14 -4.18 -1.85 3.06
C GLY A 14 -3.26 -0.92 2.27
N ALA A 15 -2.70 -1.38 1.14
CA ALA A 15 -1.95 -0.53 0.22
C ALA A 15 -2.85 0.55 -0.44
N ASN A 16 -2.23 1.60 -1.00
CA ASN A 16 -2.97 2.67 -1.69
C ASN A 16 -3.84 2.14 -2.83
N SER A 17 -3.34 1.18 -3.62
CA SER A 17 -4.13 0.56 -4.71
C SER A 17 -5.33 -0.20 -4.16
N HIS A 18 -5.20 -0.91 -3.03
CA HIS A 18 -6.33 -1.55 -2.36
C HIS A 18 -7.39 -0.53 -1.92
N GLN A 19 -6.96 0.62 -1.40
CA GLN A 19 -7.89 1.69 -1.01
C GLN A 19 -8.70 2.16 -2.22
N VAL A 20 -8.07 2.40 -3.37
CA VAL A 20 -8.76 2.81 -4.61
C VAL A 20 -9.74 1.72 -5.08
N CYS A 21 -9.37 0.45 -5.00
CA CYS A 21 -10.28 -0.65 -5.32
C CYS A 21 -11.54 -0.58 -4.46
N ARG A 22 -11.40 -0.44 -3.15
CA ARG A 22 -12.53 -0.38 -2.21
C ARG A 22 -13.40 0.88 -2.36
N GLU A 23 -12.81 2.02 -2.69
CA GLU A 23 -13.53 3.28 -2.84
C GLU A 23 -14.34 3.36 -4.15
N HIS A 24 -13.80 2.83 -5.24
CA HIS A 24 -14.38 2.99 -6.57
C HIS A 24 -15.06 1.72 -7.13
N TYR A 25 -14.70 0.55 -6.61
CA TYR A 25 -15.21 -0.76 -7.06
C TYR A 25 -15.59 -1.64 -5.87
N PRO A 26 -16.45 -1.14 -4.95
CA PRO A 26 -16.81 -1.88 -3.73
C PRO A 26 -17.56 -3.20 -4.00
N GLU A 27 -18.11 -3.36 -5.22
CA GLU A 27 -18.79 -4.57 -5.69
C GLU A 27 -17.83 -5.67 -6.16
N LEU A 28 -16.54 -5.33 -6.38
CA LEU A 28 -15.53 -6.29 -6.82
C LEU A 28 -14.69 -6.77 -5.64
N GLU A 29 -14.33 -8.06 -5.66
CA GLU A 29 -13.34 -8.59 -4.71
C GLU A 29 -11.94 -8.08 -5.09
N ALA A 30 -11.25 -7.43 -4.16
CA ALA A 30 -9.89 -6.97 -4.38
C ALA A 30 -8.90 -8.12 -4.25
N LEU A 31 -8.19 -8.45 -5.34
CA LEU A 31 -7.19 -9.52 -5.44
C LEU A 31 -5.79 -8.92 -5.30
N ALA A 32 -5.11 -9.21 -4.18
CA ALA A 32 -3.74 -8.80 -3.93
C ALA A 32 -2.76 -9.65 -4.74
N CYS A 33 -1.84 -9.01 -5.45
CA CYS A 33 -0.79 -9.65 -6.24
C CYS A 33 0.60 -9.20 -5.75
N ALA A 34 1.59 -10.09 -5.83
CA ALA A 34 2.93 -9.80 -5.33
C ALA A 34 3.69 -8.80 -6.21
N SER A 35 3.49 -8.87 -7.52
CA SER A 35 4.15 -8.01 -8.53
C SER A 35 3.18 -7.41 -9.51
N PHE A 36 3.63 -6.45 -10.31
CA PHE A 36 2.83 -5.91 -11.41
C PHE A 36 2.62 -6.96 -12.50
N GLU A 37 3.61 -7.81 -12.77
CA GLU A 37 3.49 -8.95 -13.70
C GLU A 37 2.32 -9.84 -13.31
N ASP A 38 2.18 -10.16 -12.01
CA ASP A 38 1.08 -11.00 -11.53
C ASP A 38 -0.28 -10.31 -11.71
N VAL A 39 -0.33 -8.97 -11.56
CA VAL A 39 -1.57 -8.20 -11.80
C VAL A 39 -2.00 -8.31 -13.27
N PHE A 40 -1.07 -8.10 -14.20
CA PHE A 40 -1.36 -8.24 -15.64
C PHE A 40 -1.78 -9.67 -15.98
N ALA A 41 -1.01 -10.66 -15.49
CA ALA A 41 -1.31 -12.08 -15.70
C ALA A 41 -2.70 -12.49 -15.15
N ALA A 42 -3.11 -11.96 -14.00
CA ALA A 42 -4.42 -12.23 -13.42
C ALA A 42 -5.57 -11.78 -14.33
N VAL A 43 -5.43 -10.62 -14.99
CA VAL A 43 -6.47 -10.14 -15.93
C VAL A 43 -6.41 -10.90 -17.26
N GLU A 44 -5.22 -11.10 -17.81
CA GLU A 44 -5.03 -11.86 -19.06
C GLU A 44 -5.50 -13.31 -18.93
N GLY A 45 -5.27 -13.92 -17.76
CA GLY A 45 -5.70 -15.29 -17.43
C GLY A 45 -7.16 -15.42 -17.03
N GLY A 46 -7.90 -14.31 -16.89
CA GLY A 46 -9.31 -14.29 -16.48
C GLY A 46 -9.53 -14.56 -14.99
N GLU A 47 -8.51 -14.47 -14.15
CA GLU A 47 -8.64 -14.57 -12.69
C GLU A 47 -9.21 -13.27 -12.09
N ALA A 48 -8.97 -12.14 -12.74
CA ALA A 48 -9.57 -10.85 -12.42
C ALA A 48 -10.19 -10.20 -13.67
N ASP A 49 -11.23 -9.40 -13.48
CA ASP A 49 -11.90 -8.65 -14.56
C ASP A 49 -11.22 -7.31 -14.86
N LEU A 50 -10.61 -6.73 -13.83
CA LEU A 50 -9.94 -5.43 -13.88
C LEU A 50 -8.61 -5.47 -13.16
N ALA A 51 -7.75 -4.50 -13.49
CA ALA A 51 -6.52 -4.21 -12.74
C ALA A 51 -6.53 -2.76 -12.25
N MET A 52 -6.16 -2.56 -10.98
CA MET A 52 -5.90 -1.24 -10.39
C MET A 52 -4.40 -1.00 -10.35
N ILE A 53 -3.91 -0.15 -11.25
CA ILE A 53 -2.48 0.04 -11.50
C ILE A 53 -2.09 1.49 -11.25
N PRO A 54 -1.15 1.77 -10.32
CA PRO A 54 -0.61 3.12 -10.15
C PRO A 54 0.28 3.49 -11.33
N ILE A 55 -0.03 4.59 -12.02
CA ILE A 55 0.72 5.07 -13.19
C ILE A 55 1.76 6.13 -12.80
N ASP A 56 1.38 7.04 -11.91
CA ASP A 56 2.20 8.19 -11.55
C ASP A 56 1.94 8.65 -10.11
N ASN A 57 2.92 9.30 -9.53
CA ASN A 57 2.82 9.95 -8.24
C ASN A 57 3.43 11.35 -8.35
N SER A 58 2.67 12.37 -7.98
CA SER A 58 3.09 13.78 -8.12
C SER A 58 4.37 14.16 -7.36
N ILE A 59 4.81 13.33 -6.40
CA ILE A 59 6.03 13.54 -5.61
C ILE A 59 7.11 12.53 -5.98
N ALA A 60 6.75 11.23 -6.08
CA ALA A 60 7.69 10.15 -6.34
C ALA A 60 7.96 9.94 -7.84
N GLY A 61 7.10 10.47 -8.73
CA GLY A 61 7.23 10.33 -10.17
C GLY A 61 6.56 9.08 -10.72
N ARG A 62 6.95 8.70 -11.93
CA ARG A 62 6.35 7.59 -12.69
C ARG A 62 6.67 6.23 -12.07
N VAL A 63 5.70 5.32 -12.16
CA VAL A 63 5.91 3.90 -11.92
C VAL A 63 6.45 3.28 -13.21
N ALA A 64 7.79 3.16 -13.31
CA ALA A 64 8.50 2.85 -14.56
C ALA A 64 8.06 1.51 -15.17
N ASP A 65 7.87 0.49 -14.35
CA ASP A 65 7.56 -0.87 -14.80
C ASP A 65 6.27 -0.96 -15.61
N ILE A 66 5.26 -0.16 -15.27
CA ILE A 66 3.96 -0.16 -15.97
C ILE A 66 4.09 0.24 -17.43
N HIS A 67 5.02 1.13 -17.75
CA HIS A 67 5.25 1.57 -19.14
C HIS A 67 5.89 0.48 -20.01
N HIS A 68 6.45 -0.56 -19.41
CA HIS A 68 6.94 -1.75 -20.11
C HIS A 68 5.85 -2.80 -20.30
N PHE A 69 4.99 -3.02 -19.30
CA PHE A 69 3.97 -4.06 -19.36
C PHE A 69 2.75 -3.66 -20.19
N LEU A 70 2.25 -2.44 -20.03
CA LEU A 70 0.98 -2.02 -20.64
C LEU A 70 0.95 -2.12 -22.18
N PRO A 71 2.00 -1.73 -22.94
CA PRO A 71 1.95 -1.80 -24.39
C PRO A 71 1.80 -3.20 -24.97
N ASP A 72 2.35 -4.21 -24.27
CA ASP A 72 2.40 -5.61 -24.76
C ASP A 72 1.31 -6.49 -24.15
N SER A 73 0.56 -6.00 -23.15
CA SER A 73 -0.44 -6.77 -22.41
C SER A 73 -1.75 -7.02 -23.14
N GLY A 74 -2.03 -6.30 -24.22
CA GLY A 74 -3.35 -6.35 -24.86
C GLY A 74 -4.51 -5.75 -24.03
N LEU A 75 -4.22 -5.24 -22.83
CA LEU A 75 -5.20 -4.61 -21.95
C LEU A 75 -5.45 -3.15 -22.33
N HIS A 76 -6.62 -2.63 -21.97
CA HIS A 76 -7.03 -1.27 -22.25
C HIS A 76 -7.33 -0.50 -20.97
N ILE A 77 -6.95 0.79 -20.93
CA ILE A 77 -7.33 1.69 -19.83
C ILE A 77 -8.81 2.01 -19.99
N VAL A 78 -9.61 1.67 -18.97
CA VAL A 78 -11.08 1.86 -18.98
C VAL A 78 -11.52 2.97 -18.03
N ALA A 79 -10.68 3.36 -17.06
CA ALA A 79 -10.94 4.45 -16.12
C ALA A 79 -9.64 5.02 -15.55
N GLU A 80 -9.72 6.19 -14.95
CA GLU A 80 -8.63 6.87 -14.25
C GLU A 80 -9.15 7.36 -12.88
N HIS A 81 -8.36 7.15 -11.84
CA HIS A 81 -8.67 7.57 -10.47
C HIS A 81 -7.50 8.33 -9.84
N PHE A 82 -7.80 9.33 -9.04
CA PHE A 82 -6.83 10.12 -8.29
C PHE A 82 -6.99 9.90 -6.81
N LEU A 83 -5.95 9.37 -6.16
CA LEU A 83 -5.91 9.18 -4.73
C LEU A 83 -5.00 10.21 -4.07
N ARG A 84 -5.51 10.96 -3.10
CA ARG A 84 -4.67 11.75 -2.22
C ARG A 84 -3.97 10.83 -1.21
N ILE A 85 -2.70 10.55 -1.43
CA ILE A 85 -1.89 9.72 -0.53
C ILE A 85 -1.71 10.43 0.81
N ARG A 86 -2.06 9.73 1.89
CA ARG A 86 -1.86 10.17 3.27
C ARG A 86 -1.19 9.05 4.05
N PHE A 87 -0.01 9.33 4.56
CA PHE A 87 0.69 8.41 5.44
C PHE A 87 0.51 8.80 6.90
N HIS A 88 0.35 7.80 7.73
CA HIS A 88 0.26 7.95 9.17
C HIS A 88 1.32 7.09 9.85
N LEU A 89 1.89 7.59 10.94
CA LEU A 89 2.65 6.76 11.86
C LEU A 89 1.66 5.92 12.65
N MET A 90 1.92 4.63 12.74
CA MET A 90 1.10 3.68 13.46
C MET A 90 1.97 2.68 14.23
N GLY A 91 1.43 2.11 15.28
CA GLY A 91 2.07 1.10 16.11
C GLY A 91 1.03 0.19 16.73
N ILE A 92 1.47 -0.79 17.50
CA ILE A 92 0.53 -1.66 18.24
C ILE A 92 -0.34 -0.84 19.20
N PRO A 93 -1.54 -1.31 19.55
CA PRO A 93 -2.41 -0.61 20.49
C PRO A 93 -1.69 -0.27 21.79
N GLY A 94 -1.77 1.00 22.21
CA GLY A 94 -1.10 1.50 23.41
C GLY A 94 0.35 1.94 23.20
N ALA A 95 0.96 1.73 22.06
CA ALA A 95 2.28 2.29 21.74
C ALA A 95 2.22 3.82 21.69
N ARG A 96 3.25 4.46 22.22
CA ARG A 96 3.36 5.93 22.32
C ARG A 96 4.53 6.43 21.48
N LEU A 97 4.40 7.63 20.93
CA LEU A 97 5.43 8.25 20.10
C LEU A 97 6.82 8.29 20.78
N ASP A 98 6.85 8.57 22.08
CA ASP A 98 8.08 8.62 22.86
C ASP A 98 8.78 7.27 23.06
N GLN A 99 8.08 6.18 22.81
CA GLN A 99 8.62 4.80 22.87
C GLN A 99 9.15 4.32 21.51
N ILE A 100 8.58 4.80 20.40
CA ILE A 100 8.99 4.38 19.05
C ILE A 100 10.46 4.73 18.80
N ARG A 101 11.21 3.79 18.29
CA ARG A 101 12.64 3.91 17.93
C ARG A 101 12.87 3.68 16.43
N THR A 102 12.17 2.71 15.85
CA THR A 102 12.27 2.40 14.44
C THR A 102 10.95 2.64 13.73
N VAL A 103 11.03 2.98 12.44
CA VAL A 103 9.86 3.19 11.60
C VAL A 103 10.04 2.48 10.27
N HIS A 104 9.14 1.55 9.98
CA HIS A 104 9.16 0.66 8.83
C HIS A 104 8.26 1.21 7.74
N SER A 105 8.71 1.23 6.50
CA SER A 105 7.90 1.54 5.31
C SER A 105 8.66 1.33 4.01
N HIS A 106 7.96 1.50 2.90
CA HIS A 106 8.59 1.59 1.58
C HIS A 106 9.46 2.85 1.46
N VAL A 107 10.56 2.77 0.72
CA VAL A 107 11.56 3.85 0.57
C VAL A 107 10.95 5.20 0.16
N HIS A 108 9.95 5.21 -0.72
CA HIS A 108 9.29 6.45 -1.15
C HIS A 108 8.47 7.10 -0.02
N ALA A 109 7.77 6.32 0.79
CA ALA A 109 7.00 6.82 1.94
C ALA A 109 7.94 7.37 3.02
N LEU A 110 9.04 6.68 3.33
CA LEU A 110 10.07 7.17 4.25
C LEU A 110 10.67 8.50 3.74
N GLY A 111 10.92 8.61 2.44
CA GLY A 111 11.41 9.84 1.80
C GLY A 111 10.43 11.01 1.97
N GLN A 112 9.13 10.79 1.79
CA GLN A 112 8.09 11.80 1.97
C GLN A 112 7.93 12.21 3.44
N CYS A 113 8.13 11.29 4.38
CA CYS A 113 7.98 11.50 5.82
C CYS A 113 9.28 11.88 6.54
N ARG A 114 10.38 12.12 5.80
CA ARG A 114 11.72 12.36 6.39
C ARG A 114 11.79 13.48 7.44
N LYS A 115 10.94 14.52 7.34
CA LYS A 115 10.91 15.62 8.31
C LYS A 115 10.46 15.13 9.67
N ILE A 116 9.39 14.36 9.73
CA ILE A 116 8.83 13.77 10.95
C ILE A 116 9.81 12.74 11.52
N ILE A 117 10.36 11.87 10.68
CA ILE A 117 11.35 10.86 11.08
C ILE A 117 12.54 11.52 11.81
N ARG A 118 13.07 12.61 11.25
CA ARG A 118 14.17 13.38 11.88
C ARG A 118 13.75 14.10 13.16
N ALA A 119 12.57 14.74 13.14
CA ALA A 119 12.09 15.51 14.31
C ALA A 119 11.91 14.65 15.57
N HIS A 120 11.59 13.37 15.38
CA HIS A 120 11.39 12.41 16.47
C HIS A 120 12.56 11.42 16.65
N ASN A 121 13.70 11.65 15.97
CA ASN A 121 14.90 10.79 16.05
C ASN A 121 14.59 9.30 15.76
N LEU A 122 13.69 9.02 14.82
CA LEU A 122 13.33 7.66 14.44
C LEU A 122 14.36 7.09 13.46
N THR A 123 14.63 5.80 13.57
CA THR A 123 15.49 5.07 12.63
C THR A 123 14.61 4.46 11.52
N PRO A 124 14.76 4.89 10.25
CA PRO A 124 13.98 4.33 9.16
C PRO A 124 14.48 2.92 8.77
N ILE A 125 13.54 2.00 8.62
CA ILE A 125 13.78 0.62 8.13
C ILE A 125 13.00 0.44 6.84
N ILE A 126 13.66 0.01 5.78
CA ILE A 126 13.05 -0.20 4.47
C ILE A 126 12.36 -1.56 4.44
N SER A 127 11.07 -1.57 4.14
CA SER A 127 10.25 -2.76 3.86
C SER A 127 9.85 -2.78 2.38
N GLY A 128 9.36 -3.92 1.90
CA GLY A 128 8.98 -4.14 0.50
C GLY A 128 7.86 -3.22 0.03
N ASP A 129 6.86 -2.97 0.89
CA ASP A 129 5.78 -2.02 0.65
C ASP A 129 5.27 -1.39 1.96
N THR A 130 4.35 -0.43 1.86
CA THR A 130 3.86 0.32 3.03
C THR A 130 2.92 -0.50 3.91
N ALA A 131 2.04 -1.29 3.31
CA ALA A 131 1.06 -2.09 4.04
C ALA A 131 1.69 -3.34 4.63
N GLY A 132 2.64 -3.98 3.92
CA GLY A 132 3.47 -5.07 4.44
C GLY A 132 4.28 -4.63 5.65
N ALA A 133 4.82 -3.40 5.65
CA ALA A 133 5.47 -2.84 6.82
C ALA A 133 4.52 -2.73 8.04
N ALA A 134 3.27 -2.36 7.83
CA ALA A 134 2.28 -2.34 8.90
C ALA A 134 1.98 -3.75 9.42
N ARG A 135 1.86 -4.75 8.54
CA ARG A 135 1.70 -6.15 8.93
C ARG A 135 2.89 -6.64 9.76
N GLU A 136 4.12 -6.39 9.30
CA GLU A 136 5.35 -6.76 10.01
C GLU A 136 5.40 -6.17 11.43
N VAL A 137 5.04 -4.90 11.60
CA VAL A 137 4.99 -4.24 12.91
C VAL A 137 3.90 -4.84 13.80
N ALA A 138 2.74 -5.18 13.23
CA ALA A 138 1.66 -5.85 13.97
C ALA A 138 2.10 -7.24 14.46
N GLU A 139 2.75 -8.01 13.59
CA GLU A 139 3.25 -9.37 13.92
C GLU A 139 4.40 -9.33 14.94
N ALA A 140 5.29 -8.33 14.86
CA ALA A 140 6.38 -8.16 15.82
C ALA A 140 5.88 -7.84 17.24
N ALA A 141 4.73 -7.21 17.38
CA ALA A 141 4.11 -6.83 18.64
C ALA A 141 5.04 -6.04 19.59
N ASP A 142 6.00 -5.29 19.03
CA ASP A 142 7.00 -4.51 19.76
C ASP A 142 6.58 -3.03 19.83
N PRO A 143 6.34 -2.46 21.03
CA PRO A 143 5.93 -1.07 21.19
C PRO A 143 6.99 -0.05 20.76
N THR A 144 8.23 -0.48 20.49
CA THR A 144 9.30 0.40 20.01
C THR A 144 9.35 0.48 18.49
N GLN A 145 8.55 -0.29 17.79
CA GLN A 145 8.45 -0.28 16.33
C GLN A 145 7.19 0.41 15.87
N GLY A 146 7.30 1.21 14.83
CA GLY A 146 6.18 1.83 14.15
C GLY A 146 6.23 1.58 12.65
N ALA A 147 5.09 1.74 11.98
CA ALA A 147 5.01 1.74 10.53
C ALA A 147 4.52 3.10 10.02
N ILE A 148 4.94 3.47 8.81
CA ILE A 148 4.36 4.57 8.04
C ILE A 148 3.58 3.96 6.89
N SER A 149 2.25 4.07 6.95
CA SER A 149 1.35 3.40 6.00
C SER A 149 0.05 4.19 5.82
N PRO A 150 -0.76 3.89 4.80
CA PRO A 150 -2.12 4.39 4.69
C PRO A 150 -2.98 3.96 5.90
N PRO A 151 -3.97 4.76 6.32
CA PRO A 151 -4.78 4.45 7.52
C PRO A 151 -5.53 3.12 7.43
N MET A 152 -5.91 2.69 6.22
CA MET A 152 -6.54 1.39 5.98
C MET A 152 -5.69 0.21 6.48
N ALA A 153 -4.36 0.30 6.40
CA ALA A 153 -3.48 -0.75 6.91
C ALA A 153 -3.61 -0.88 8.44
N ALA A 154 -3.79 0.23 9.16
CA ALA A 154 -4.02 0.18 10.61
C ALA A 154 -5.32 -0.55 10.94
N GLU A 155 -6.39 -0.31 10.19
CA GLU A 155 -7.68 -1.01 10.38
C GLU A 155 -7.57 -2.51 10.14
N ILE A 156 -6.86 -2.91 9.07
CA ILE A 156 -6.71 -4.31 8.67
C ILE A 156 -5.82 -5.08 9.65
N TYR A 157 -4.71 -4.48 10.09
CA TYR A 157 -3.72 -5.16 10.93
C TYR A 157 -3.86 -4.87 12.43
N GLY A 158 -4.91 -4.17 12.84
CA GLY A 158 -5.18 -3.90 14.26
C GLY A 158 -4.19 -2.95 14.91
N LEU A 159 -3.57 -2.04 14.14
CA LEU A 159 -2.67 -1.01 14.63
C LEU A 159 -3.43 0.26 15.03
N SER A 160 -2.84 1.05 15.91
CA SER A 160 -3.34 2.37 16.31
C SER A 160 -2.56 3.47 15.60
N LEU A 161 -3.28 4.49 15.10
CA LEU A 161 -2.64 5.69 14.57
C LEU A 161 -2.02 6.49 15.73
N ILE A 162 -0.75 6.88 15.55
CA ILE A 162 -0.04 7.71 16.50
C ILE A 162 -0.09 9.15 16.00
N HIS A 163 -0.80 9.99 16.74
CA HIS A 163 -0.91 11.42 16.41
C HIS A 163 0.38 12.15 16.72
N ILE A 164 0.84 12.95 15.77
CA ILE A 164 2.08 13.75 15.84
C ILE A 164 1.71 15.22 15.86
#